data_07ee28a6992e4886ba3f2c0f7eaec3cc
#
_entry.id   07ee28a6992e4886ba3f2c0f7eaec3cc
#
_cell.length_a   1.000
_cell.length_b   1.000
_cell.length_c   1.000
_cell.angle_alpha   90.00
_cell.angle_beta   90.00
_cell.angle_gamma   90.00
#
_symmetry.space_group_name_H-M   'P 1'
#
loop_
_entity.id
_entity.type
_entity.pdbx_description
1 polymer ?
#
loop_
_entity_poly.entity_id
_entity_poly.type
_entity_poly.pdbx_seq_one_letter_code
_entity_poly.pdbx_strand_id
1 'polypeptide(L)'
;WNQLNSILSSSNALKFVLIPEGDAFKSDNRIKTAFDLNNIDVITEPVSVQPSDNLYVMFTSGSTGKPKGVQVSNRNVSCLLDNMNAYYDLEPGFRASQTFDLSFDLSVSDMFFTWANGGTLCVLNEEELYCPAEYINREKIVFWHSVPTLAEFMYKLGFLNPQMYPSLRY
;
A
#
# COMPACT_ATOMS: atom_id res chain seq x y z
N TRP A 1 19.04 -12.47 0.21
CA TRP A 1 20.30 -11.79 0.51
C TRP A 1 21.21 -11.67 -0.71
N ASN A 2 21.39 -12.74 -1.49
CA ASN A 2 22.22 -12.70 -2.71
C ASN A 2 21.75 -11.61 -3.69
N GLN A 3 20.45 -11.41 -3.83
CA GLN A 3 19.87 -10.34 -4.66
C GLN A 3 20.20 -8.95 -4.11
N LEU A 4 20.07 -8.74 -2.78
CA LEU A 4 20.38 -7.45 -2.16
C LEU A 4 21.87 -7.10 -2.34
N ASN A 5 22.77 -8.03 -2.09
CA ASN A 5 24.19 -7.82 -2.29
C ASN A 5 24.53 -7.51 -3.77
N SER A 6 23.83 -8.15 -4.71
CA SER A 6 23.98 -7.84 -6.15
C SER A 6 23.54 -6.40 -6.45
N ILE A 7 22.41 -5.96 -5.90
CA ILE A 7 21.91 -4.59 -6.07
C ILE A 7 22.87 -3.58 -5.45
N LEU A 8 23.32 -3.81 -4.23
CA LEU A 8 24.27 -2.95 -3.54
C LEU A 8 25.60 -2.83 -4.27
N SER A 9 26.06 -3.92 -4.90
CA SER A 9 27.31 -3.95 -5.66
C SER A 9 27.19 -3.25 -7.02
N SER A 10 26.01 -3.28 -7.63
CA SER A 10 25.77 -2.75 -8.98
C SER A 10 25.31 -1.31 -9.03
N SER A 11 24.90 -0.71 -7.90
CA SER A 11 24.35 0.64 -7.86
C SER A 11 25.07 1.56 -6.87
N ASN A 12 25.80 2.54 -7.41
CA ASN A 12 26.36 3.64 -6.62
C ASN A 12 25.33 4.75 -6.30
N ALA A 13 24.17 4.74 -6.97
CA ALA A 13 23.10 5.72 -6.74
C ALA A 13 22.29 5.40 -5.49
N LEU A 14 22.26 4.14 -5.05
CA LEU A 14 21.52 3.72 -3.87
C LEU A 14 22.22 4.19 -2.61
N LYS A 15 21.61 5.10 -1.88
CA LYS A 15 22.19 5.72 -0.68
C LYS A 15 21.99 4.88 0.58
N PHE A 16 20.82 4.24 0.71
CA PHE A 16 20.52 3.34 1.83
C PHE A 16 19.43 2.33 1.47
N VAL A 17 19.36 1.26 2.23
CA VAL A 17 18.30 0.24 2.21
C VAL A 17 17.79 0.08 3.62
N LEU A 18 16.49 0.21 3.82
CA LEU A 18 15.84 -0.02 5.08
C LEU A 18 15.38 -1.47 5.19
N ILE A 19 15.82 -2.16 6.23
CA ILE A 19 15.37 -3.51 6.60
C ILE A 19 14.77 -3.42 8.01
N PRO A 20 13.44 -3.32 8.15
CA PRO A 20 12.81 -3.12 9.44
C PRO A 20 13.05 -4.27 10.42
N GLU A 21 13.11 -5.49 9.91
CA GLU A 21 13.27 -6.72 10.69
C GLU A 21 14.66 -7.33 10.46
N GLY A 22 15.45 -7.44 11.50
CA GLY A 22 16.72 -8.19 11.45
C GLY A 22 17.89 -7.50 12.12
N ASP A 23 18.52 -8.20 13.06
CA ASP A 23 19.62 -7.69 13.87
C ASP A 23 21.01 -7.83 13.23
N ALA A 24 21.16 -8.46 12.07
CA ALA A 24 22.41 -9.16 11.83
C ALA A 24 23.21 -8.82 10.56
N PHE A 25 22.77 -7.92 9.68
CA PHE A 25 23.44 -7.82 8.36
C PHE A 25 24.00 -6.44 8.03
N LYS A 26 24.89 -5.94 8.91
CA LYS A 26 25.67 -4.71 8.65
C LYS A 26 26.93 -4.99 7.79
N SER A 27 26.78 -5.74 6.72
CA SER A 27 27.89 -5.94 5.76
C SER A 27 28.10 -4.72 4.86
N ASP A 28 27.13 -3.82 4.79
CA ASP A 28 27.20 -2.59 4.02
C ASP A 28 26.61 -1.43 4.85
N ASN A 29 27.31 -0.30 4.93
CA ASN A 29 26.92 0.88 5.70
C ASN A 29 25.62 1.53 5.21
N ARG A 30 25.16 1.17 4.02
CA ARG A 30 23.87 1.61 3.45
C ARG A 30 22.69 0.85 4.03
N ILE A 31 22.90 -0.30 4.67
CA ILE A 31 21.83 -1.05 5.31
C ILE A 31 21.47 -0.38 6.63
N LYS A 32 20.20 -0.04 6.80
CA LYS A 32 19.62 0.55 8.01
C LYS A 32 18.53 -0.36 8.55
N THR A 33 18.48 -0.49 9.86
CA THR A 33 17.48 -1.29 10.58
C THR A 33 16.53 -0.38 11.35
N ALA A 34 15.46 -0.93 11.93
CA ALA A 34 14.56 -0.17 12.80
C ALA A 34 15.32 0.47 13.98
N PHE A 35 16.35 -0.20 14.52
CA PHE A 35 17.19 0.36 15.58
C PHE A 35 17.93 1.62 15.13
N ASP A 36 18.45 1.62 13.89
CA ASP A 36 19.14 2.79 13.35
C ASP A 36 18.18 3.98 13.17
N LEU A 37 16.90 3.71 12.87
CA LEU A 37 15.87 4.76 12.74
C LEU A 37 15.53 5.44 14.07
N ASN A 38 15.58 4.71 15.18
CA ASN A 38 15.32 5.29 16.50
C ASN A 38 16.36 6.34 16.93
N ASN A 39 17.51 6.40 16.24
CA ASN A 39 18.59 7.33 16.51
C ASN A 39 18.73 8.42 15.43
N ILE A 40 17.74 8.58 14.56
CA ILE A 40 17.71 9.63 13.55
C ILE A 40 16.85 10.79 14.06
N ASP A 41 17.34 12.01 13.85
CA ASP A 41 16.56 13.22 14.16
C ASP A 41 15.26 13.21 13.35
N VAL A 42 14.16 13.50 14.01
CA VAL A 42 12.84 13.55 13.38
C VAL A 42 12.82 14.72 12.41
N ILE A 43 12.42 14.44 11.16
CA ILE A 43 12.14 15.50 10.19
C ILE A 43 10.86 16.21 10.64
N THR A 44 10.97 17.47 11.03
CA THR A 44 9.87 18.27 11.55
C THR A 44 9.09 18.98 10.45
N GLU A 45 9.71 19.16 9.28
CA GLU A 45 9.10 19.83 8.13
C GLU A 45 9.01 18.88 6.93
N PRO A 46 7.85 18.81 6.27
CA PRO A 46 7.70 18.04 5.05
C PRO A 46 8.64 18.54 3.94
N VAL A 47 9.20 17.63 3.18
CA VAL A 47 9.97 17.99 1.98
C VAL A 47 9.02 18.57 0.94
N SER A 48 9.37 19.74 0.38
CA SER A 48 8.62 20.35 -0.72
C SER A 48 8.71 19.46 -1.97
N VAL A 49 7.57 19.12 -2.53
CA VAL A 49 7.47 18.35 -3.78
C VAL A 49 6.68 19.13 -4.82
N GLN A 50 7.02 18.93 -6.09
CA GLN A 50 6.28 19.52 -7.21
C GLN A 50 5.22 18.54 -7.71
N PRO A 51 4.12 19.04 -8.29
CA PRO A 51 3.09 18.17 -8.89
C PRO A 51 3.62 17.21 -9.95
N SER A 52 4.70 17.60 -10.65
CA SER A 52 5.37 16.80 -11.68
C SER A 52 6.34 15.77 -11.14
N ASP A 53 6.72 15.86 -9.85
CA ASP A 53 7.65 14.91 -9.26
C ASP A 53 7.00 13.53 -9.16
N ASN A 54 7.79 12.49 -9.37
CA ASN A 54 7.32 11.13 -9.23
C ASN A 54 7.01 10.81 -7.77
N LEU A 55 5.78 10.37 -7.51
CA LEU A 55 5.42 9.82 -6.21
C LEU A 55 5.94 8.40 -6.07
N TYR A 56 5.77 7.60 -7.12
CA TYR A 56 6.29 6.22 -7.16
C TYR A 56 6.62 5.76 -8.58
N VAL A 57 7.35 4.67 -8.65
CA VAL A 57 7.59 3.91 -9.88
C VAL A 57 7.26 2.45 -9.61
N MET A 58 6.31 1.89 -10.33
CA MET A 58 5.96 0.47 -10.26
C MET A 58 6.32 -0.24 -11.54
N PHE A 59 6.76 -1.50 -11.42
CA PHE A 59 7.17 -2.29 -12.57
C PHE A 59 6.07 -3.25 -13.00
N THR A 60 5.80 -3.26 -14.29
CA THR A 60 4.89 -4.21 -14.92
C THR A 60 5.66 -5.23 -15.74
N SER A 61 5.11 -6.43 -15.92
CA SER A 61 5.65 -7.43 -16.84
C SER A 61 5.53 -6.89 -18.27
N GLY A 62 6.64 -6.42 -18.84
CA GLY A 62 6.64 -5.90 -20.20
C GLY A 62 6.37 -6.99 -21.25
N SER A 63 5.65 -6.66 -22.32
CA SER A 63 5.37 -7.57 -23.46
C SER A 63 6.63 -8.12 -24.14
N THR A 64 7.78 -7.51 -23.91
CA THR A 64 9.10 -7.93 -24.43
C THR A 64 9.87 -8.82 -23.43
N GLY A 65 9.24 -9.27 -22.33
CA GLY A 65 9.87 -10.06 -21.27
C GLY A 65 10.76 -9.26 -20.31
N LYS A 66 10.97 -7.97 -20.55
CA LYS A 66 11.68 -7.08 -19.62
C LYS A 66 10.68 -6.22 -18.84
N PRO A 67 10.80 -6.13 -17.51
CA PRO A 67 9.94 -5.26 -16.70
C PRO A 67 10.05 -3.80 -17.17
N LYS A 68 8.91 -3.11 -17.22
CA LYS A 68 8.81 -1.69 -17.53
C LYS A 68 8.41 -0.91 -16.27
N GLY A 69 9.20 0.11 -15.91
CA GLY A 69 8.86 1.02 -14.83
C GLY A 69 7.85 2.06 -15.31
N VAL A 70 6.69 2.10 -14.64
CA VAL A 70 5.65 3.11 -14.84
C VAL A 70 5.83 4.17 -13.76
N GLN A 71 6.10 5.40 -14.19
CA GLN A 71 6.25 6.54 -13.30
C GLN A 71 4.87 7.19 -13.08
N VAL A 72 4.52 7.42 -11.83
CA VAL A 72 3.29 8.10 -11.43
C VAL A 72 3.64 9.32 -10.60
N SER A 73 3.18 10.48 -11.04
CA SER A 73 3.48 11.76 -10.40
C SER A 73 2.53 12.06 -9.23
N ASN A 74 2.92 13.02 -8.38
CA ASN A 74 2.06 13.56 -7.33
C ASN A 74 0.73 14.06 -7.89
N ARG A 75 0.75 14.74 -9.05
CA ARG A 75 -0.46 15.22 -9.72
C ARG A 75 -1.40 14.09 -10.12
N ASN A 76 -0.86 12.96 -10.61
CA ASN A 76 -1.70 11.82 -11.02
C ASN A 76 -2.50 11.29 -9.82
N VAL A 77 -1.83 11.09 -8.68
CA VAL A 77 -2.47 10.59 -7.48
C VAL A 77 -3.44 11.62 -6.90
N SER A 78 -3.09 12.92 -6.86
CA SER A 78 -4.04 13.96 -6.42
C SER A 78 -5.31 13.95 -7.26
N CYS A 79 -5.21 13.88 -8.59
CA CYS A 79 -6.37 13.79 -9.46
C CYS A 79 -7.22 12.52 -9.22
N LEU A 80 -6.58 11.39 -8.91
CA LEU A 80 -7.28 10.17 -8.54
C LEU A 80 -8.08 10.38 -7.25
N LEU A 81 -7.46 10.94 -6.21
CA LEU A 81 -8.11 11.19 -4.92
C LEU A 81 -9.27 12.17 -5.03
N ASP A 82 -9.11 13.25 -5.81
CA ASP A 82 -10.19 14.20 -6.10
C ASP A 82 -11.41 13.51 -6.74
N ASN A 83 -11.16 12.61 -7.70
CA ASN A 83 -12.22 11.84 -8.32
C ASN A 83 -12.87 10.86 -7.33
N MET A 84 -12.08 10.14 -6.52
CA MET A 84 -12.63 9.23 -5.51
C MET A 84 -13.49 10.00 -4.49
N ASN A 85 -13.06 11.17 -4.05
CA ASN A 85 -13.80 12.02 -3.13
C ASN A 85 -15.15 12.52 -3.72
N ALA A 86 -15.24 12.60 -5.04
CA ALA A 86 -16.51 12.96 -5.68
C ALA A 86 -17.53 11.81 -5.70
N TYR A 87 -17.09 10.55 -5.55
CA TYR A 87 -17.95 9.37 -5.57
C TYR A 87 -18.28 8.83 -4.19
N TYR A 88 -17.35 8.96 -3.23
CA TYR A 88 -17.47 8.34 -1.91
C TYR A 88 -17.63 9.38 -0.83
N ASP A 89 -18.76 9.30 -0.13
CA ASP A 89 -19.07 10.16 1.02
C ASP A 89 -18.71 9.39 2.31
N LEU A 90 -17.49 9.61 2.79
CA LEU A 90 -16.90 8.91 3.93
C LEU A 90 -16.69 9.88 5.10
N GLU A 91 -17.18 9.51 6.25
CA GLU A 91 -16.95 10.27 7.49
C GLU A 91 -15.51 10.05 7.99
N PRO A 92 -14.84 11.09 8.51
CA PRO A 92 -13.53 10.92 9.14
C PRO A 92 -13.53 9.80 10.21
N GLY A 93 -12.47 9.03 10.26
CA GLY A 93 -12.36 7.87 11.14
C GLY A 93 -12.94 6.58 10.57
N PHE A 94 -13.42 6.59 9.32
CA PHE A 94 -13.83 5.35 8.65
C PHE A 94 -12.67 4.34 8.56
N ARG A 95 -13.01 3.07 8.37
CA ARG A 95 -12.04 2.00 8.26
C ARG A 95 -12.07 1.41 6.85
N ALA A 96 -10.94 1.41 6.19
CA ALA A 96 -10.78 0.89 4.84
C ALA A 96 -9.87 -0.34 4.82
N SER A 97 -10.17 -1.28 3.95
CA SER A 97 -9.33 -2.45 3.74
C SER A 97 -8.06 -2.12 2.93
N GLN A 98 -6.97 -2.85 3.20
CA GLN A 98 -5.81 -2.95 2.34
C GLN A 98 -5.66 -4.41 1.90
N THR A 99 -6.14 -4.72 0.70
CA THR A 99 -6.15 -6.10 0.16
C THR A 99 -5.07 -6.33 -0.89
N PHE A 100 -4.42 -5.28 -1.35
CA PHE A 100 -3.45 -5.35 -2.44
C PHE A 100 -2.01 -5.39 -1.93
N ASP A 101 -1.19 -6.22 -2.57
CA ASP A 101 0.25 -6.17 -2.38
C ASP A 101 0.79 -4.79 -2.78
N LEU A 102 1.81 -4.30 -2.07
CA LEU A 102 2.40 -2.97 -2.30
C LEU A 102 3.08 -2.82 -3.67
N SER A 103 3.29 -3.92 -4.39
CA SER A 103 3.79 -3.90 -5.77
C SER A 103 2.73 -3.51 -6.81
N PHE A 104 1.43 -3.43 -6.41
CA PHE A 104 0.31 -3.01 -7.25
C PHE A 104 -0.14 -1.59 -6.91
N ASP A 105 -0.45 -0.82 -7.94
CA ASP A 105 -0.86 0.59 -7.83
C ASP A 105 -2.18 0.80 -7.07
N LEU A 106 -3.05 -0.20 -7.03
CA LEU A 106 -4.28 -0.17 -6.22
C LEU A 106 -3.98 -0.03 -4.73
N SER A 107 -2.85 -0.53 -4.24
CA SER A 107 -2.41 -0.33 -2.86
C SER A 107 -2.19 1.16 -2.54
N VAL A 108 -1.69 1.91 -3.51
CA VAL A 108 -1.47 3.37 -3.38
C VAL A 108 -2.79 4.09 -3.21
N SER A 109 -3.83 3.71 -4.00
CA SER A 109 -5.16 4.30 -3.83
C SER A 109 -5.74 4.01 -2.45
N ASP A 110 -5.65 2.77 -1.95
CA ASP A 110 -6.15 2.41 -0.63
C ASP A 110 -5.48 3.23 0.48
N MET A 111 -4.15 3.32 0.46
CA MET A 111 -3.38 4.08 1.45
C MET A 111 -3.72 5.57 1.42
N PHE A 112 -3.50 6.21 0.27
CA PHE A 112 -3.60 7.65 0.17
C PHE A 112 -5.03 8.16 0.27
N PHE A 113 -6.02 7.44 -0.29
CA PHE A 113 -7.42 7.79 -0.14
C PHE A 113 -7.87 7.71 1.32
N THR A 114 -7.48 6.64 2.02
CA THR A 114 -7.82 6.47 3.43
C THR A 114 -7.22 7.57 4.29
N TRP A 115 -5.93 7.86 4.14
CA TRP A 115 -5.25 8.84 4.97
C TRP A 115 -5.67 10.28 4.65
N ALA A 116 -5.86 10.61 3.37
CA ALA A 116 -6.32 11.95 2.97
C ALA A 116 -7.70 12.29 3.54
N ASN A 117 -8.52 11.28 3.82
CA ASN A 117 -9.87 11.44 4.39
C ASN A 117 -9.93 11.14 5.90
N GLY A 118 -8.78 11.08 6.58
CA GLY A 118 -8.73 10.85 8.03
C GLY A 118 -9.22 9.46 8.46
N GLY A 119 -9.16 8.48 7.55
CA GLY A 119 -9.55 7.10 7.81
C GLY A 119 -8.44 6.25 8.45
N THR A 120 -8.80 5.04 8.83
CA THR A 120 -7.90 4.01 9.33
C THR A 120 -7.70 2.93 8.27
N LEU A 121 -6.47 2.73 7.83
CA LEU A 121 -6.11 1.65 6.92
C LEU A 121 -5.98 0.33 7.70
N CYS A 122 -6.77 -0.65 7.33
CA CYS A 122 -6.80 -1.96 7.96
C CYS A 122 -6.13 -2.98 7.00
N VAL A 123 -4.96 -3.45 7.39
CA VAL A 123 -4.16 -4.37 6.57
C VAL A 123 -4.55 -5.80 6.88
N LEU A 124 -4.85 -6.58 5.83
CA LEU A 124 -5.13 -8.00 5.94
C LEU A 124 -3.83 -8.80 5.86
N ASN A 125 -3.75 -9.86 6.63
CA ASN A 125 -2.74 -10.89 6.42
C ASN A 125 -3.23 -11.94 5.40
N GLU A 126 -2.35 -12.86 5.01
CA GLU A 126 -2.68 -13.87 4.00
C GLU A 126 -3.84 -14.80 4.43
N GLU A 127 -3.93 -15.15 5.70
CA GLU A 127 -5.00 -16.03 6.22
C GLU A 127 -6.36 -15.32 6.17
N GLU A 128 -6.40 -14.03 6.46
CA GLU A 128 -7.61 -13.22 6.44
C GLU A 128 -8.18 -13.03 5.02
N LEU A 129 -7.32 -13.09 3.99
CA LEU A 129 -7.76 -13.07 2.59
C LEU A 129 -8.60 -14.31 2.22
N TYR A 130 -8.41 -15.44 2.93
CA TYR A 130 -9.25 -16.63 2.74
C TYR A 130 -10.58 -16.58 3.49
N CYS A 131 -10.71 -15.70 4.50
CA CYS A 131 -11.93 -15.53 5.27
C CYS A 131 -12.30 -14.03 5.44
N PRO A 132 -12.46 -13.28 4.34
CA PRO A 132 -12.63 -11.83 4.39
C PRO A 132 -13.90 -11.39 5.14
N ALA A 133 -14.92 -12.25 5.21
CA ALA A 133 -16.16 -11.96 5.92
C ALA A 133 -15.96 -11.71 7.42
N GLU A 134 -15.14 -12.55 8.07
CA GLU A 134 -14.81 -12.39 9.49
C GLU A 134 -14.00 -11.11 9.72
N TYR A 135 -13.04 -10.87 8.86
CA TYR A 135 -12.20 -9.69 8.91
C TYR A 135 -13.02 -8.40 8.77
N ILE A 136 -13.89 -8.30 7.75
CA ILE A 136 -14.74 -7.13 7.51
C ILE A 136 -15.55 -6.79 8.77
N ASN A 137 -16.16 -7.80 9.41
CA ASN A 137 -16.97 -7.61 10.61
C ASN A 137 -16.14 -7.26 11.85
N ARG A 138 -15.02 -7.96 12.07
CA ARG A 138 -14.11 -7.71 13.20
C ARG A 138 -13.55 -6.30 13.16
N GLU A 139 -13.05 -5.90 12.00
CA GLU A 139 -12.46 -4.57 11.81
C GLU A 139 -13.49 -3.48 11.53
N LYS A 140 -14.77 -3.84 11.40
CA LYS A 140 -15.84 -2.88 11.07
C LYS A 140 -15.53 -2.05 9.82
N ILE A 141 -15.10 -2.75 8.77
CA ILE A 141 -14.72 -2.13 7.51
C ILE A 141 -15.94 -1.39 6.93
N VAL A 142 -15.72 -0.14 6.51
CA VAL A 142 -16.68 0.72 5.85
C VAL A 142 -16.46 0.76 4.35
N PHE A 143 -15.19 0.76 3.94
CA PHE A 143 -14.76 0.80 2.54
C PHE A 143 -13.93 -0.45 2.23
N TRP A 144 -14.46 -1.30 1.34
CA TRP A 144 -13.80 -2.53 0.89
C TRP A 144 -13.41 -2.42 -0.57
N HIS A 145 -12.13 -2.55 -0.84
CA HIS A 145 -11.59 -2.53 -2.20
C HIS A 145 -10.83 -3.82 -2.47
N SER A 146 -11.20 -4.54 -3.52
CA SER A 146 -10.56 -5.81 -3.87
C SER A 146 -10.62 -6.10 -5.37
N VAL A 147 -9.84 -7.08 -5.80
CA VAL A 147 -9.93 -7.59 -7.17
C VAL A 147 -11.22 -8.38 -7.38
N PRO A 148 -11.77 -8.41 -8.63
CA PRO A 148 -13.00 -9.15 -8.92
C PRO A 148 -12.93 -10.63 -8.56
N THR A 149 -11.75 -11.25 -8.65
CA THR A 149 -11.55 -12.65 -8.29
C THR A 149 -11.80 -12.93 -6.81
N LEU A 150 -11.44 -12.00 -5.92
CA LEU A 150 -11.75 -12.12 -4.50
C LEU A 150 -13.26 -11.99 -4.25
N ALA A 151 -13.92 -11.05 -4.92
CA ALA A 151 -15.38 -10.92 -4.86
C ALA A 151 -16.09 -12.18 -5.38
N GLU A 152 -15.61 -12.77 -6.48
CA GLU A 152 -16.14 -14.04 -7.00
C GLU A 152 -15.94 -15.20 -6.00
N PHE A 153 -14.80 -15.25 -5.33
CA PHE A 153 -14.54 -16.25 -4.28
C PHE A 153 -15.50 -16.07 -3.12
N MET A 154 -15.70 -14.83 -2.63
CA MET A 154 -16.67 -14.54 -1.59
C MET A 154 -18.10 -14.94 -2.00
N TYR A 155 -18.48 -14.70 -3.26
CA TYR A 155 -19.76 -15.12 -3.79
C TYR A 155 -19.95 -16.63 -3.74
N LYS A 156 -18.97 -17.40 -4.20
CA LYS A 156 -19.01 -18.87 -4.19
C LYS A 156 -19.13 -19.46 -2.77
N LEU A 157 -18.58 -18.76 -1.80
CA LEU A 157 -18.69 -19.14 -0.38
C LEU A 157 -19.96 -18.63 0.31
N GLY A 158 -20.83 -17.89 -0.41
CA GLY A 158 -22.06 -17.32 0.15
C GLY A 158 -21.85 -16.09 1.02
N PHE A 159 -20.69 -15.42 0.90
CA PHE A 159 -20.33 -14.25 1.70
C PHE A 159 -20.69 -12.92 1.04
N LEU A 160 -21.31 -12.89 -0.13
CA LEU A 160 -21.81 -11.64 -0.74
C LEU A 160 -23.30 -11.38 -0.41
N ASN A 161 -23.63 -11.46 0.86
CA ASN A 161 -24.94 -11.04 1.34
C ASN A 161 -24.77 -9.70 2.09
N PRO A 162 -25.39 -8.61 1.61
CA PRO A 162 -25.27 -7.28 2.24
C PRO A 162 -25.65 -7.24 3.72
N GLN A 163 -26.54 -8.12 4.17
CA GLN A 163 -26.94 -8.20 5.58
C GLN A 163 -25.85 -8.74 6.51
N MET A 164 -24.80 -9.36 5.94
CA MET A 164 -23.69 -9.90 6.72
C MET A 164 -22.71 -8.81 7.20
N TYR A 165 -22.73 -7.62 6.59
CA TYR A 165 -21.74 -6.57 6.79
C TYR A 165 -22.38 -5.25 7.22
N PRO A 166 -22.80 -5.11 8.49
CA PRO A 166 -23.54 -3.94 8.93
C PRO A 166 -22.73 -2.62 8.86
N SER A 167 -21.41 -2.70 8.85
CA SER A 167 -20.52 -1.53 8.74
C SER A 167 -20.19 -1.15 7.29
N LEU A 168 -20.28 -2.09 6.36
CA LEU A 168 -19.83 -1.90 4.99
C LEU A 168 -20.78 -0.98 4.22
N ARG A 169 -20.22 0.08 3.59
CA ARG A 169 -20.99 1.04 2.80
C ARG A 169 -20.58 1.02 1.33
N TYR A 170 -19.30 0.79 1.04
CA TYR A 170 -18.72 0.80 -0.29
C TYR A 170 -17.81 -0.40 -0.50
#